data_07c2d3f07ded0621cf47c5ffe81f3b67
#
_entry.id   07c2d3f07ded0621cf47c5ffe81f3b67
#
_cell.length_a   1.000
_cell.length_b   1.000
_cell.length_c   1.000
_cell.angle_alpha   90.00
_cell.angle_beta   90.00
_cell.angle_gamma   90.00
#
_symmetry.space_group_name_H-M   'P 1'
#
loop_
_entity.id
_entity.type
_entity.pdbx_description
1 polymer ?
#
loop_
_entity_poly.entity_id
_entity_poly.type
_entity_poly.pdbx_seq_one_letter_code
_entity_poly.pdbx_strand_id
1 'polypeptide(L)'
;MLVRVLRVLLLLAALVIMVDSKMQCGPDEHEHGNICCRNCMSGQYVRKPCSENHGVGECEVCGDETYTSHSSGLTYCLPCTQCRKDQEVVANCTRTSNRQCQCKTGFYCESEDREICRPCHSCPEGTVIRHPCNATTDTVCEEEKGKANGDSWLSIIPVVLVVIVLASCLYCKRRGIQPFSRVFSFFKAL
;
A
#
# COMPACT_ATOMS: atom_id res chain seq x y z
N MET A 1 24.84 59.95 -0.51
CA MET A 1 23.71 59.01 -0.55
C MET A 1 24.17 57.57 -0.50
N LEU A 2 25.06 57.12 -1.37
CA LEU A 2 25.54 55.72 -1.49
C LEU A 2 26.05 55.13 -0.17
N VAL A 3 26.86 55.88 0.60
CA VAL A 3 27.44 55.43 1.88
C VAL A 3 26.36 55.17 2.95
N ARG A 4 25.27 55.96 2.95
CA ARG A 4 24.16 55.75 3.90
C ARG A 4 23.35 54.50 3.52
N VAL A 5 23.09 54.28 2.23
CA VAL A 5 22.41 53.08 1.73
C VAL A 5 23.22 51.83 2.05
N LEU A 6 24.53 51.84 1.80
CA LEU A 6 25.43 50.72 2.08
C LEU A 6 25.45 50.37 3.58
N ARG A 7 25.47 51.39 4.48
CA ARG A 7 25.41 51.16 5.94
C ARG A 7 24.09 50.54 6.37
N VAL A 8 22.96 50.97 5.80
CA VAL A 8 21.64 50.37 6.11
C VAL A 8 21.57 48.92 5.63
N LEU A 9 22.08 48.65 4.44
CA LEU A 9 22.13 47.28 3.92
C LEU A 9 23.01 46.36 4.77
N LEU A 10 24.18 46.85 5.22
CA LEU A 10 25.06 46.09 6.12
C LEU A 10 24.42 45.86 7.50
N LEU A 11 23.69 46.84 8.04
CA LEU A 11 22.95 46.65 9.30
C LEU A 11 21.79 45.66 9.15
N LEU A 12 21.06 45.71 8.03
CA LEU A 12 20.00 44.74 7.73
C LEU A 12 20.58 43.33 7.52
N ALA A 13 21.69 43.20 6.83
CA ALA A 13 22.37 41.91 6.67
C ALA A 13 22.89 41.34 8.00
N ALA A 14 23.44 42.21 8.88
CA ALA A 14 23.85 41.81 10.22
C ALA A 14 22.66 41.38 11.09
N LEU A 15 21.51 42.07 10.98
CA LEU A 15 20.27 41.69 11.67
C LEU A 15 19.75 40.31 11.18
N VAL A 16 19.80 40.06 9.88
CA VAL A 16 19.38 38.76 9.32
C VAL A 16 20.29 37.62 9.80
N ILE A 17 21.60 37.85 9.92
CA ILE A 17 22.56 36.85 10.43
C ILE A 17 22.33 36.57 11.92
N MET A 18 21.86 37.56 12.71
CA MET A 18 21.60 37.34 14.14
C MET A 18 20.32 36.59 14.46
N VAL A 19 19.39 36.44 13.50
CA VAL A 19 18.08 35.80 13.75
C VAL A 19 18.15 34.28 13.64
N ASP A 20 19.20 33.70 13.06
CA ASP A 20 19.23 32.29 12.68
C ASP A 20 20.23 31.43 13.49
N SER A 21 20.66 31.87 14.66
CA SER A 21 21.45 31.02 15.56
C SER A 21 20.52 30.11 16.41
N LYS A 22 19.68 29.33 15.73
CA LYS A 22 18.97 28.21 16.38
C LYS A 22 20.02 27.21 16.85
N MET A 23 20.07 26.96 18.16
CA MET A 23 20.97 25.96 18.70
C MET A 23 20.69 24.62 18.01
N GLN A 24 21.70 24.05 17.33
CA GLN A 24 21.60 22.72 16.71
C GLN A 24 22.25 21.70 17.63
N CYS A 25 21.42 20.87 18.26
CA CYS A 25 21.88 19.72 19.01
C CYS A 25 22.33 18.61 18.07
N GLY A 26 23.22 17.76 18.54
CA GLY A 26 23.66 16.56 17.81
C GLY A 26 22.54 15.56 17.56
N PRO A 27 22.76 14.53 16.69
CA PRO A 27 21.75 13.54 16.33
C PRO A 27 21.26 12.70 17.52
N ASP A 28 22.09 12.52 18.55
CA ASP A 28 21.78 11.78 19.77
C ASP A 28 21.46 12.69 20.96
N GLU A 29 21.06 13.91 20.67
CA GLU A 29 20.77 14.95 21.66
C GLU A 29 19.39 15.56 21.43
N HIS A 30 18.84 16.15 22.49
CA HIS A 30 17.63 16.94 22.45
C HIS A 30 17.86 18.30 23.09
N GLU A 31 17.10 19.29 22.65
CA GLU A 31 17.13 20.62 23.21
C GLU A 31 16.38 20.67 24.56
N HIS A 32 17.03 21.23 25.60
CA HIS A 32 16.41 21.53 26.85
C HIS A 32 16.81 22.97 27.28
N GLY A 33 15.85 23.90 27.20
CA GLY A 33 16.15 25.33 27.39
C GLY A 33 17.18 25.83 26.37
N ASN A 34 18.34 26.23 26.82
CA ASN A 34 19.44 26.73 25.99
C ASN A 34 20.65 25.79 25.95
N ILE A 35 20.46 24.52 26.26
CA ILE A 35 21.52 23.51 26.24
C ILE A 35 21.04 22.24 25.50
N CYS A 36 21.99 21.48 24.98
CA CYS A 36 21.73 20.17 24.39
C CYS A 36 22.01 19.10 25.44
N CYS A 37 21.06 18.19 25.64
CA CYS A 37 21.17 17.03 26.52
C CYS A 37 21.22 15.75 25.69
N ARG A 38 21.99 14.76 26.09
CA ARG A 38 22.00 13.44 25.49
C ARG A 38 20.65 12.76 25.64
N ASN A 39 20.21 12.07 24.60
CA ASN A 39 18.98 11.29 24.61
C ASN A 39 19.06 10.09 25.54
N CYS A 40 17.95 9.75 26.16
CA CYS A 40 17.79 8.46 26.82
C CYS A 40 17.64 7.35 25.79
N MET A 41 18.06 6.13 26.11
CA MET A 41 17.98 4.98 25.22
C MET A 41 16.52 4.55 24.97
N SER A 42 16.29 3.74 23.93
CA SER A 42 15.01 3.09 23.73
C SER A 42 14.57 2.32 24.99
N GLY A 43 13.29 2.38 25.32
CA GLY A 43 12.74 1.81 26.55
C GLY A 43 12.95 2.66 27.79
N GLN A 44 13.43 3.91 27.63
CA GLN A 44 13.64 4.87 28.72
C GLN A 44 13.08 6.24 28.37
N TYR A 45 12.84 7.06 29.36
CA TYR A 45 12.46 8.47 29.25
C TYR A 45 13.32 9.35 30.14
N VAL A 46 13.34 10.65 29.87
CA VAL A 46 14.07 11.63 30.66
C VAL A 46 13.27 11.98 31.91
N ARG A 47 13.68 11.46 33.06
CA ARG A 47 13.10 11.81 34.37
C ARG A 47 13.53 13.20 34.81
N LYS A 48 14.81 13.52 34.59
CA LYS A 48 15.39 14.82 34.91
C LYS A 48 16.37 15.20 33.80
N PRO A 49 16.21 16.39 33.21
CA PRO A 49 17.09 16.85 32.15
C PRO A 49 18.52 17.06 32.65
N CYS A 50 19.47 17.16 31.74
CA CYS A 50 20.84 17.49 32.08
C CYS A 50 20.97 18.91 32.58
N SER A 51 21.99 19.17 33.40
CA SER A 51 22.32 20.50 33.94
C SER A 51 23.45 21.21 33.20
N GLU A 52 24.17 20.48 32.33
CA GLU A 52 25.30 20.99 31.57
C GLU A 52 25.10 20.66 30.08
N ASN A 53 25.63 21.57 29.21
CA ASN A 53 25.55 21.37 27.78
C ASN A 53 26.27 20.09 27.36
N HIS A 54 25.64 19.26 26.51
CA HIS A 54 26.07 17.92 26.08
C HIS A 54 26.14 16.89 27.25
N GLY A 55 25.55 17.22 28.38
CA GLY A 55 25.50 16.36 29.56
C GLY A 55 24.48 15.22 29.42
N VAL A 56 24.48 14.33 30.38
CA VAL A 56 23.53 13.23 30.53
C VAL A 56 22.53 13.59 31.63
N GLY A 57 21.23 13.48 31.33
CA GLY A 57 20.17 13.59 32.33
C GLY A 57 19.94 12.29 33.09
N GLU A 58 18.97 12.29 34.00
CA GLU A 58 18.51 11.07 34.65
C GLU A 58 17.49 10.37 33.76
N CYS A 59 17.82 9.18 33.26
CA CYS A 59 16.92 8.34 32.48
C CYS A 59 16.24 7.32 33.40
N GLU A 60 14.94 7.09 33.16
CA GLU A 60 14.16 6.08 33.88
C GLU A 60 13.52 5.13 32.89
N VAL A 61 13.44 3.84 33.23
CA VAL A 61 12.90 2.77 32.40
C VAL A 61 11.39 2.91 32.28
N CYS A 62 10.84 2.68 31.08
CA CYS A 62 9.41 2.63 30.85
C CYS A 62 8.72 1.60 31.75
N GLY A 63 7.59 1.99 32.34
CA GLY A 63 6.73 1.10 33.09
C GLY A 63 5.97 0.13 32.16
N ASP A 64 5.18 -0.74 32.80
CA ASP A 64 4.34 -1.69 32.07
C ASP A 64 3.34 -0.95 31.16
N GLU A 65 3.01 -1.56 30.01
CA GLU A 65 2.09 -1.00 29.01
C GLU A 65 2.52 0.37 28.43
N THR A 66 3.81 0.73 28.56
CA THR A 66 4.40 1.93 27.96
C THR A 66 5.73 1.63 27.27
N TYR A 67 6.09 2.43 26.26
CA TYR A 67 7.29 2.20 25.47
C TYR A 67 7.91 3.50 24.92
N THR A 68 9.20 3.42 24.54
CA THR A 68 9.87 4.34 23.63
C THR A 68 10.66 3.54 22.61
N SER A 69 10.37 3.68 21.31
CA SER A 69 10.94 2.82 20.26
C SER A 69 12.39 3.15 19.91
N HIS A 70 12.85 4.35 20.18
CA HIS A 70 14.19 4.81 19.86
C HIS A 70 14.71 5.77 20.93
N SER A 71 16.00 6.05 20.89
CA SER A 71 16.66 7.04 21.73
C SER A 71 16.02 8.41 21.53
N SER A 72 15.63 9.07 22.61
CA SER A 72 14.92 10.35 22.54
C SER A 72 15.03 11.18 23.82
N GLY A 73 14.64 12.44 23.72
CA GLY A 73 14.49 13.36 24.85
C GLY A 73 13.07 13.40 25.43
N LEU A 74 12.24 12.39 25.17
CA LEU A 74 10.88 12.32 25.73
C LEU A 74 10.92 12.27 27.25
N THR A 75 10.04 13.05 27.89
CA THR A 75 9.92 13.12 29.36
C THR A 75 8.90 12.12 29.91
N TYR A 76 8.32 11.27 29.07
CA TYR A 76 7.42 10.19 29.42
C TYR A 76 7.47 9.10 28.35
N CYS A 77 7.13 7.87 28.72
CA CYS A 77 6.95 6.78 27.76
C CYS A 77 5.55 6.83 27.12
N LEU A 78 5.45 6.45 25.86
CA LEU A 78 4.20 6.39 25.11
C LEU A 78 3.36 5.20 25.59
N PRO A 79 2.04 5.34 25.75
CA PRO A 79 1.19 4.21 26.08
C PRO A 79 1.11 3.23 24.91
N CYS A 80 1.10 1.94 25.21
CA CYS A 80 0.89 0.92 24.20
C CYS A 80 -0.55 0.90 23.69
N THR A 81 -0.69 0.64 22.40
CA THR A 81 -1.99 0.50 21.73
C THR A 81 -2.82 -0.59 22.42
N GLN A 82 -4.09 -0.34 22.64
CA GLN A 82 -5.06 -1.32 23.10
C GLN A 82 -5.84 -1.85 21.90
N CYS A 83 -5.73 -3.17 21.65
CA CYS A 83 -6.49 -3.80 20.57
C CYS A 83 -8.00 -3.78 20.87
N ARG A 84 -8.78 -3.46 19.86
CA ARG A 84 -10.24 -3.43 19.97
C ARG A 84 -10.82 -4.85 19.97
N LYS A 85 -12.16 -4.94 20.21
CA LYS A 85 -12.86 -6.22 20.25
C LYS A 85 -12.84 -7.00 18.94
N ASP A 86 -12.77 -6.27 17.82
CA ASP A 86 -12.67 -6.79 16.44
C ASP A 86 -11.24 -7.08 16.00
N GLN A 87 -10.27 -6.87 16.89
CA GLN A 87 -8.85 -7.07 16.67
C GLN A 87 -8.28 -8.13 17.60
N GLU A 88 -7.17 -8.72 17.18
CA GLU A 88 -6.33 -9.61 18.00
C GLU A 88 -4.91 -9.08 18.07
N VAL A 89 -4.20 -9.45 19.13
CA VAL A 89 -2.79 -9.06 19.37
C VAL A 89 -1.89 -9.96 18.54
N VAL A 90 -1.06 -9.36 17.67
CA VAL A 90 -0.04 -10.09 16.90
C VAL A 90 1.38 -9.87 17.42
N ALA A 91 1.61 -8.77 18.14
CA ALA A 91 2.83 -8.53 18.88
C ALA A 91 2.51 -7.83 20.21
N ASN A 92 3.05 -8.32 21.29
CA ASN A 92 2.86 -7.75 22.61
C ASN A 92 3.62 -6.42 22.75
N CYS A 93 3.10 -5.55 23.63
CA CYS A 93 3.81 -4.39 24.11
C CYS A 93 5.10 -4.81 24.83
N THR A 94 6.19 -4.12 24.52
CA THR A 94 7.46 -4.20 25.25
C THR A 94 7.90 -2.78 25.60
N ARG A 95 8.91 -2.61 26.44
CA ARG A 95 9.45 -1.29 26.77
C ARG A 95 10.01 -0.52 25.56
N THR A 96 10.34 -1.24 24.48
CA THR A 96 10.95 -0.69 23.27
C THR A 96 10.05 -0.77 22.03
N SER A 97 8.88 -1.40 22.11
CA SER A 97 7.98 -1.52 20.97
C SER A 97 6.50 -1.48 21.37
N ASN A 98 5.70 -0.82 20.55
CA ASN A 98 4.26 -0.78 20.72
C ASN A 98 3.61 -2.14 20.47
N ARG A 99 2.45 -2.36 21.09
CA ARG A 99 1.58 -3.50 20.76
C ARG A 99 1.09 -3.37 19.32
N GLN A 100 1.09 -4.49 18.61
CA GLN A 100 0.53 -4.57 17.25
C GLN A 100 -0.77 -5.35 17.28
N CYS A 101 -1.77 -4.79 16.63
CA CYS A 101 -3.10 -5.36 16.47
C CYS A 101 -3.37 -5.65 14.99
N GLN A 102 -4.12 -6.71 14.72
CA GLN A 102 -4.68 -6.99 13.40
C GLN A 102 -6.16 -7.34 13.51
N CYS A 103 -6.90 -7.26 12.42
CA CYS A 103 -8.28 -7.69 12.39
C CYS A 103 -8.39 -9.20 12.61
N LYS A 104 -9.38 -9.62 13.40
CA LYS A 104 -9.70 -11.04 13.62
C LYS A 104 -10.19 -11.69 12.33
N THR A 105 -10.13 -13.01 12.28
CA THR A 105 -10.72 -13.80 11.19
C THR A 105 -12.18 -13.38 10.94
N GLY A 106 -12.53 -13.17 9.68
CA GLY A 106 -13.86 -12.66 9.26
C GLY A 106 -13.95 -11.14 9.18
N PHE A 107 -12.87 -10.44 9.47
CA PHE A 107 -12.73 -8.99 9.31
C PHE A 107 -11.45 -8.65 8.53
N TYR A 108 -11.48 -7.53 7.82
CA TYR A 108 -10.33 -6.99 7.09
C TYR A 108 -10.18 -5.49 7.33
N CYS A 109 -8.98 -4.96 7.08
CA CYS A 109 -8.68 -3.54 7.17
C CYS A 109 -8.09 -3.06 5.84
N GLU A 110 -8.72 -2.08 5.22
CA GLU A 110 -8.35 -1.57 3.89
C GLU A 110 -7.24 -0.51 3.95
N SER A 111 -7.04 0.12 5.12
CA SER A 111 -6.05 1.18 5.31
C SER A 111 -4.77 0.68 5.98
N GLU A 112 -3.64 1.31 5.66
CA GLU A 112 -2.35 1.03 6.30
C GLU A 112 -2.39 1.29 7.81
N ASP A 113 -3.23 2.20 8.27
CA ASP A 113 -3.39 2.57 9.68
C ASP A 113 -4.06 1.48 10.53
N ARG A 114 -4.63 0.44 9.91
CA ARG A 114 -5.26 -0.72 10.58
C ARG A 114 -6.26 -0.36 11.69
N GLU A 115 -6.84 0.84 11.60
CA GLU A 115 -7.69 1.35 12.68
C GLU A 115 -9.11 0.80 12.64
N ILE A 116 -9.66 0.51 11.47
CA ILE A 116 -11.06 0.09 11.31
C ILE A 116 -11.14 -1.27 10.65
N CYS A 117 -11.61 -2.28 11.39
CA CYS A 117 -11.93 -3.58 10.82
C CYS A 117 -13.35 -3.59 10.28
N ARG A 118 -13.52 -4.09 9.06
CA ARG A 118 -14.81 -4.27 8.38
C ARG A 118 -15.08 -5.77 8.26
N PRO A 119 -16.33 -6.23 8.35
CA PRO A 119 -16.64 -7.62 8.10
C PRO A 119 -16.37 -7.98 6.65
N CYS A 120 -15.82 -9.17 6.43
CA CYS A 120 -15.59 -9.70 5.08
C CYS A 120 -16.91 -9.90 4.34
N HIS A 121 -16.92 -9.59 3.05
CA HIS A 121 -18.08 -9.84 2.18
C HIS A 121 -18.24 -11.35 1.91
N SER A 122 -19.51 -11.78 1.87
CA SER A 122 -19.88 -13.10 1.35
C SER A 122 -20.12 -12.98 -0.15
N CYS A 123 -19.66 -13.96 -0.91
CA CYS A 123 -19.91 -14.00 -2.35
C CYS A 123 -21.39 -14.26 -2.64
N PRO A 124 -22.01 -13.50 -3.58
CA PRO A 124 -23.38 -13.75 -4.03
C PRO A 124 -23.52 -15.12 -4.70
N GLU A 125 -24.77 -15.61 -4.78
CA GLU A 125 -25.06 -16.86 -5.51
C GLU A 125 -24.62 -16.76 -6.98
N GLY A 126 -24.00 -17.83 -7.48
CA GLY A 126 -23.47 -17.87 -8.85
C GLY A 126 -22.07 -17.28 -9.02
N THR A 127 -21.42 -16.90 -7.93
CA THR A 127 -20.03 -16.48 -7.94
C THR A 127 -19.14 -17.41 -7.13
N VAL A 128 -17.85 -17.45 -7.45
CA VAL A 128 -16.84 -18.24 -6.74
C VAL A 128 -15.83 -17.32 -6.06
N ILE A 129 -15.31 -17.74 -4.93
CA ILE A 129 -14.25 -16.99 -4.21
C ILE A 129 -12.95 -17.13 -4.99
N ARG A 130 -12.45 -16.03 -5.54
CA ARG A 130 -11.15 -15.96 -6.18
C ARG A 130 -10.02 -15.76 -5.17
N HIS A 131 -10.22 -14.85 -4.23
CA HIS A 131 -9.32 -14.61 -3.12
C HIS A 131 -10.13 -14.57 -1.82
N PRO A 132 -9.82 -15.44 -0.86
CA PRO A 132 -10.47 -15.41 0.44
C PRO A 132 -10.07 -14.14 1.21
N CYS A 133 -10.97 -13.67 2.05
CA CYS A 133 -10.71 -12.58 2.96
C CYS A 133 -9.54 -12.89 3.90
N ASN A 134 -8.72 -11.90 4.16
CA ASN A 134 -7.66 -11.95 5.17
C ASN A 134 -7.65 -10.65 5.98
N ALA A 135 -6.71 -10.47 6.92
CA ALA A 135 -6.65 -9.31 7.80
C ALA A 135 -6.51 -7.95 7.07
N THR A 136 -6.10 -7.94 5.80
CA THR A 136 -5.80 -6.71 5.02
C THR A 136 -6.62 -6.57 3.74
N THR A 137 -7.35 -7.61 3.33
CA THR A 137 -8.04 -7.64 2.03
C THR A 137 -9.38 -8.35 2.17
N ASP A 138 -10.43 -7.76 1.60
CA ASP A 138 -11.75 -8.35 1.55
C ASP A 138 -11.82 -9.58 0.63
N THR A 139 -12.91 -10.34 0.72
CA THR A 139 -13.23 -11.43 -0.20
C THR A 139 -13.38 -10.89 -1.62
N VAL A 140 -12.65 -11.46 -2.56
CA VAL A 140 -12.80 -11.16 -4.00
C VAL A 140 -13.59 -12.29 -4.64
N CYS A 141 -14.78 -11.94 -5.17
CA CYS A 141 -15.68 -12.86 -5.87
C CYS A 141 -15.51 -12.69 -7.39
N GLU A 142 -15.57 -13.80 -8.12
CA GLU A 142 -15.57 -13.84 -9.59
C GLU A 142 -16.82 -14.59 -10.05
N GLU A 143 -17.47 -14.10 -11.10
CA GLU A 143 -18.56 -14.84 -11.73
C GLU A 143 -18.05 -16.23 -12.15
N GLU A 144 -18.75 -17.28 -11.75
CA GLU A 144 -18.49 -18.60 -12.27
C GLU A 144 -18.71 -18.51 -13.78
N LYS A 145 -17.62 -18.50 -14.57
CA LYS A 145 -17.69 -18.58 -16.02
C LYS A 145 -18.45 -19.85 -16.31
N GLY A 146 -19.79 -19.71 -16.42
CA GLY A 146 -20.65 -20.79 -16.86
C GLY A 146 -19.95 -21.37 -18.07
N LYS A 147 -19.75 -22.69 -18.10
CA LYS A 147 -19.30 -23.42 -19.28
C LYS A 147 -19.98 -22.74 -20.46
N ALA A 148 -19.22 -21.90 -21.17
CA ALA A 148 -19.71 -21.31 -22.40
C ALA A 148 -20.18 -22.53 -23.18
N ASN A 149 -21.51 -22.68 -23.32
CA ASN A 149 -22.08 -23.68 -24.24
C ASN A 149 -21.40 -23.31 -25.54
N GLY A 150 -20.35 -24.08 -25.85
CA GLY A 150 -19.46 -23.81 -26.97
C GLY A 150 -20.35 -23.55 -28.15
N ASP A 151 -20.20 -22.38 -28.72
CA ASP A 151 -21.03 -21.80 -29.76
C ASP A 151 -21.45 -22.90 -30.75
N SER A 152 -22.65 -23.44 -30.55
CA SER A 152 -23.25 -24.49 -31.40
C SER A 152 -23.36 -24.00 -32.86
N TRP A 153 -23.26 -22.70 -33.07
CA TRP A 153 -23.26 -22.12 -34.40
C TRP A 153 -21.95 -22.31 -35.18
N LEU A 154 -20.79 -22.49 -34.50
CA LEU A 154 -19.52 -22.82 -35.13
C LEU A 154 -19.57 -24.22 -35.81
N SER A 155 -20.37 -25.15 -35.28
CA SER A 155 -20.54 -26.44 -35.90
C SER A 155 -21.49 -26.43 -37.12
N ILE A 156 -22.30 -25.36 -37.27
CA ILE A 156 -23.23 -25.18 -38.38
C ILE A 156 -22.51 -24.60 -39.62
N ILE A 157 -21.47 -23.81 -39.45
CA ILE A 157 -20.71 -23.14 -40.53
C ILE A 157 -20.21 -24.15 -41.58
N PRO A 158 -19.54 -25.29 -41.23
CA PRO A 158 -19.06 -26.20 -42.24
C PRO A 158 -20.21 -26.87 -43.02
N VAL A 159 -21.33 -27.15 -42.37
CA VAL A 159 -22.51 -27.73 -43.02
C VAL A 159 -23.12 -26.76 -44.03
N VAL A 160 -23.27 -25.49 -43.65
CA VAL A 160 -23.78 -24.43 -44.55
C VAL A 160 -22.85 -24.23 -45.75
N LEU A 161 -21.54 -24.22 -45.55
CA LEU A 161 -20.58 -24.11 -46.66
C LEU A 161 -20.65 -25.28 -47.60
N VAL A 162 -20.79 -26.53 -47.12
CA VAL A 162 -20.97 -27.71 -47.99
C VAL A 162 -22.25 -27.64 -48.78
N VAL A 163 -23.37 -27.19 -48.17
CA VAL A 163 -24.65 -27.00 -48.91
C VAL A 163 -24.53 -25.94 -49.97
N ILE A 164 -23.88 -24.83 -49.73
CA ILE A 164 -23.65 -23.76 -50.71
C ILE A 164 -22.81 -24.27 -51.89
N VAL A 165 -21.73 -25.01 -51.61
CA VAL A 165 -20.88 -25.61 -52.66
C VAL A 165 -21.65 -26.59 -53.49
N LEU A 166 -22.43 -27.48 -52.90
CA LEU A 166 -23.26 -28.47 -53.63
C LEU A 166 -24.35 -27.79 -54.47
N ALA A 167 -25.02 -26.80 -53.89
CA ALA A 167 -26.04 -25.99 -54.64
C ALA A 167 -25.43 -25.27 -55.85
N SER A 168 -24.23 -24.69 -55.64
CA SER A 168 -23.48 -23.99 -56.73
C SER A 168 -23.06 -24.99 -57.83
N CYS A 169 -22.59 -26.18 -57.48
CA CYS A 169 -22.25 -27.23 -58.45
C CYS A 169 -23.46 -27.70 -59.23
N LEU A 170 -24.62 -27.93 -58.60
CA LEU A 170 -25.87 -28.31 -59.24
C LEU A 170 -26.39 -27.21 -60.14
N TYR A 171 -26.29 -25.94 -59.74
CA TYR A 171 -26.67 -24.81 -60.55
C TYR A 171 -25.80 -24.68 -61.82
N CYS A 172 -24.48 -24.81 -61.70
CA CYS A 172 -23.54 -24.80 -62.81
C CYS A 172 -23.84 -25.97 -63.79
N LYS A 173 -24.10 -27.18 -63.24
CA LYS A 173 -24.46 -28.36 -64.06
C LYS A 173 -25.77 -28.18 -64.87
N ARG A 174 -26.78 -27.52 -64.24
CA ARG A 174 -28.05 -27.22 -64.92
C ARG A 174 -27.90 -26.17 -66.04
N ARG A 175 -26.96 -25.22 -65.91
CA ARG A 175 -26.71 -24.19 -66.91
C ARG A 175 -25.66 -24.52 -67.96
N GLY A 176 -25.09 -25.76 -67.93
CA GLY A 176 -24.05 -26.18 -68.87
C GLY A 176 -22.72 -25.40 -68.73
N ILE A 177 -22.54 -24.69 -67.60
CA ILE A 177 -21.31 -23.97 -67.29
C ILE A 177 -20.36 -25.00 -66.71
N GLN A 178 -19.20 -25.24 -67.33
CA GLN A 178 -18.17 -26.14 -66.84
C GLN A 178 -17.68 -25.62 -65.45
N PRO A 179 -17.89 -26.40 -64.36
CA PRO A 179 -17.42 -25.94 -63.08
C PRO A 179 -15.89 -26.09 -63.00
N PHE A 180 -15.22 -24.96 -62.92
CA PHE A 180 -13.99 -24.76 -62.14
C PHE A 180 -12.73 -25.57 -62.58
N SER A 181 -12.32 -25.48 -63.82
CA SER A 181 -10.98 -25.99 -64.21
C SER A 181 -9.82 -25.09 -63.78
N ARG A 182 -10.10 -23.89 -63.25
CA ARG A 182 -9.03 -22.94 -62.80
C ARG A 182 -8.68 -22.98 -61.30
N VAL A 183 -9.49 -23.55 -60.42
CA VAL A 183 -9.22 -23.53 -58.99
C VAL A 183 -8.32 -24.72 -58.55
N PHE A 184 -8.34 -25.82 -59.29
CA PHE A 184 -7.48 -26.98 -58.99
C PHE A 184 -5.99 -26.73 -59.31
N SER A 185 -5.67 -25.73 -60.13
CA SER A 185 -4.28 -25.39 -60.44
C SER A 185 -3.58 -24.63 -59.30
N PHE A 186 -4.36 -23.97 -58.43
CA PHE A 186 -3.77 -23.24 -57.26
C PHE A 186 -3.42 -24.14 -56.09
N PHE A 187 -4.12 -25.26 -55.91
CA PHE A 187 -3.81 -26.19 -54.82
C PHE A 187 -2.67 -27.18 -55.10
N LYS A 188 -2.14 -27.20 -56.35
CA LYS A 188 -1.00 -28.02 -56.73
C LYS A 188 0.35 -27.31 -56.61
N ALA A 189 0.35 -26.02 -56.21
CA ALA A 189 1.52 -25.19 -56.11
C ALA A 189 1.81 -24.68 -54.67
N LEU A 190 1.11 -25.23 -53.66
CA LEU A 190 1.40 -25.11 -52.23
C LEU A 190 1.72 -26.50 -51.68
#